data_2947f0a3ed0ea7abeb023be2b1be5f26
#
_entry.id   2947f0a3ed0ea7abeb023be2b1be5f26
#
_cell.length_a   1.000
_cell.length_b   1.000
_cell.length_c   1.000
_cell.angle_alpha   90.00
_cell.angle_beta   90.00
_cell.angle_gamma   90.00
#
_symmetry.space_group_name_H-M   'P 1'
#
loop_
_entity.id
_entity.type
_entity.pdbx_description
1 polymer ?
#
loop_
_entity_poly.entity_id
_entity_poly.type
_entity_poly.pdbx_seq_one_letter_code
_entity_poly.pdbx_strand_id
1 'polypeptide(L)'
;ILIFIPIAGTLAYFFVEILPSLLSNPNTAHLKTRIGDSINPGRKITELEQQLEVVDTMENRKRLADAYIQAGSYEQAIAMYESCLVGIYEDDTYVLSSLAEAYYRNQDYPKANTVLEKLKNQGELSRQYNAWFIYVKVLEATGSVEEAQLEYQALESTYPRLEVLFNHGKFLQSRSKDIEARSKFEEVVKIGRQLPKHTLNLERKWLTLAQKELAG
;
A
#
# COMPACT_ATOMS: atom_id res chain seq x y z
N ILE A 1 7.38 -47.03 -2.15
CA ILE A 1 5.96 -46.95 -1.66
C ILE A 1 5.94 -46.66 -0.17
N LEU A 2 6.93 -47.03 0.65
CA LEU A 2 6.95 -46.87 2.12
C LEU A 2 7.24 -45.45 2.63
N ILE A 3 7.67 -44.52 1.78
CA ILE A 3 8.02 -43.13 2.18
C ILE A 3 6.81 -42.16 2.14
N PHE A 4 5.77 -42.50 1.38
CA PHE A 4 4.57 -41.63 1.26
C PHE A 4 3.61 -41.70 2.44
N ILE A 5 3.58 -42.80 3.18
CA ILE A 5 2.63 -43.02 4.29
C ILE A 5 2.89 -42.09 5.49
N PRO A 6 4.15 -41.81 5.93
CA PRO A 6 4.41 -40.87 7.03
C PRO A 6 4.04 -39.43 6.71
N ILE A 7 4.24 -39.01 5.46
CA ILE A 7 3.95 -37.63 5.01
C ILE A 7 2.43 -37.39 4.94
N ALA A 8 1.68 -38.37 4.41
CA ALA A 8 0.22 -38.29 4.35
C ALA A 8 -0.40 -38.30 5.75
N GLY A 9 0.15 -39.12 6.66
CA GLY A 9 -0.32 -39.19 8.06
C GLY A 9 -0.03 -37.89 8.83
N THR A 10 1.14 -37.29 8.66
CA THR A 10 1.46 -36.00 9.29
C THR A 10 0.64 -34.84 8.75
N LEU A 11 0.35 -34.82 7.46
CA LEU A 11 -0.54 -33.83 6.85
C LEU A 11 -1.98 -34.03 7.35
N ALA A 12 -2.51 -35.25 7.38
CA ALA A 12 -3.84 -35.55 7.91
C ALA A 12 -3.95 -35.15 9.40
N TYR A 13 -2.94 -35.48 10.23
CA TYR A 13 -2.89 -35.08 11.63
C TYR A 13 -2.87 -33.55 11.79
N PHE A 14 -2.08 -32.86 10.97
CA PHE A 14 -2.04 -31.38 10.96
C PHE A 14 -3.43 -30.79 10.65
N PHE A 15 -4.09 -31.27 9.61
CA PHE A 15 -5.40 -30.74 9.20
C PHE A 15 -6.54 -31.10 10.14
N VAL A 16 -6.51 -32.28 10.76
CA VAL A 16 -7.60 -32.78 11.61
C VAL A 16 -7.45 -32.35 13.06
N GLU A 17 -6.25 -32.28 13.58
CA GLU A 17 -5.99 -32.07 15.02
C GLU A 17 -5.37 -30.70 15.33
N ILE A 18 -4.32 -30.31 14.59
CA ILE A 18 -3.57 -29.08 14.88
C ILE A 18 -4.30 -27.86 14.30
N LEU A 19 -4.75 -27.91 13.07
CA LEU A 19 -5.38 -26.77 12.42
C LEU A 19 -6.69 -26.31 13.11
N PRO A 20 -7.64 -27.20 13.50
CA PRO A 20 -8.82 -26.81 14.27
C PRO A 20 -8.48 -26.22 15.64
N SER A 21 -7.48 -26.77 16.35
CA SER A 21 -7.07 -26.26 17.66
C SER A 21 -6.40 -24.88 17.58
N LEU A 22 -5.61 -24.63 16.54
CA LEU A 22 -5.06 -23.31 16.25
C LEU A 22 -6.18 -22.30 15.87
N LEU A 23 -7.15 -22.75 15.10
CA LEU A 23 -8.27 -21.91 14.67
C LEU A 23 -9.34 -21.70 15.76
N SER A 24 -9.41 -22.50 16.80
CA SER A 24 -10.35 -22.35 17.93
C SER A 24 -9.80 -21.47 19.06
N ASN A 25 -8.52 -21.12 19.03
CA ASN A 25 -7.91 -20.27 20.04
C ASN A 25 -8.48 -18.83 19.94
N PRO A 26 -9.02 -18.25 21.02
CA PRO A 26 -9.55 -16.87 21.01
C PRO A 26 -8.50 -15.83 20.58
N ASN A 27 -7.22 -16.08 20.82
CA ASN A 27 -6.14 -15.21 20.39
C ASN A 27 -5.92 -15.23 18.85
N THR A 28 -6.48 -16.20 18.13
CA THR A 28 -6.41 -16.26 16.65
C THR A 28 -7.70 -15.77 15.98
N ALA A 29 -8.68 -15.29 16.74
CA ALA A 29 -9.93 -14.76 16.18
C ALA A 29 -9.64 -13.59 15.20
N HIS A 30 -8.71 -12.69 15.55
CA HIS A 30 -8.27 -11.61 14.65
C HIS A 30 -7.58 -12.14 13.38
N LEU A 31 -6.87 -13.27 13.46
CA LEU A 31 -6.23 -13.90 12.30
C LEU A 31 -7.29 -14.52 11.36
N LYS A 32 -8.30 -15.18 11.92
CA LYS A 32 -9.45 -15.71 11.16
C LYS A 32 -10.19 -14.62 10.42
N THR A 33 -10.47 -13.49 11.08
CA THR A 33 -11.17 -12.37 10.47
C THR A 33 -10.34 -11.80 9.31
N ARG A 34 -9.03 -11.54 9.53
CA ARG A 34 -8.14 -11.03 8.48
C ARG A 34 -7.99 -11.98 7.29
N ILE A 35 -7.90 -13.30 7.53
CA ILE A 35 -7.84 -14.31 6.47
C ILE A 35 -9.20 -14.41 5.76
N GLY A 36 -10.29 -14.40 6.50
CA GLY A 36 -11.66 -14.44 5.95
C GLY A 36 -11.97 -13.22 5.09
N ASP A 37 -11.62 -12.03 5.55
CA ASP A 37 -11.79 -10.77 4.83
C ASP A 37 -10.94 -10.72 3.56
N SER A 38 -9.72 -11.30 3.60
CA SER A 38 -8.84 -11.42 2.42
C SER A 38 -9.35 -12.45 1.39
N ILE A 39 -10.09 -13.47 1.84
CA ILE A 39 -10.63 -14.53 0.96
C ILE A 39 -11.97 -14.11 0.34
N ASN A 40 -12.74 -13.24 1.00
CA ASN A 40 -14.05 -12.81 0.52
C ASN A 40 -14.29 -11.31 0.80
N PRO A 41 -13.67 -10.40 0.03
CA PRO A 41 -13.85 -8.97 0.21
C PRO A 41 -15.30 -8.51 0.01
N GLY A 42 -16.08 -9.20 -0.83
CA GLY A 42 -17.51 -8.89 -1.06
C GLY A 42 -18.37 -9.05 0.20
N ARG A 43 -18.12 -10.09 1.00
CA ARG A 43 -18.83 -10.28 2.27
C ARG A 43 -18.56 -9.13 3.24
N LYS A 44 -17.31 -8.69 3.33
CA LYS A 44 -16.93 -7.56 4.19
C LYS A 44 -17.61 -6.27 3.78
N ILE A 45 -17.68 -6.01 2.49
CA ILE A 45 -18.38 -4.84 1.93
C ILE A 45 -19.86 -4.89 2.33
N THR A 46 -20.56 -6.01 2.09
CA THR A 46 -21.98 -6.15 2.46
C THR A 46 -22.23 -5.93 3.95
N GLU A 47 -21.37 -6.45 4.82
CA GLU A 47 -21.47 -6.22 6.27
C GLU A 47 -21.30 -4.73 6.63
N LEU A 48 -20.40 -4.02 5.96
CA LEU A 48 -20.16 -2.58 6.19
C LEU A 48 -21.27 -1.72 5.60
N GLU A 49 -21.84 -2.09 4.46
CA GLU A 49 -23.02 -1.44 3.86
C GLU A 49 -24.22 -1.51 4.83
N GLN A 50 -24.50 -2.70 5.39
CA GLN A 50 -25.54 -2.87 6.39
C GLN A 50 -25.28 -2.04 7.66
N GLN A 51 -24.04 -1.97 8.13
CA GLN A 51 -23.67 -1.13 9.26
C GLN A 51 -23.92 0.34 8.97
N LEU A 52 -23.60 0.81 7.76
CA LEU A 52 -23.83 2.18 7.34
C LEU A 52 -25.31 2.51 7.22
N GLU A 53 -26.16 1.59 6.73
CA GLU A 53 -27.61 1.74 6.68
C GLU A 53 -28.23 1.93 8.09
N VAL A 54 -27.69 1.24 9.09
CA VAL A 54 -28.19 1.34 10.48
C VAL A 54 -27.67 2.62 11.14
N VAL A 55 -26.40 2.97 10.94
CA VAL A 55 -25.75 4.12 11.56
C VAL A 55 -24.83 4.80 10.57
N ASP A 56 -25.30 5.87 9.97
CA ASP A 56 -24.52 6.69 9.03
C ASP A 56 -23.59 7.64 9.78
N THR A 57 -22.34 7.19 9.97
CA THR A 57 -21.27 7.99 10.57
C THR A 57 -20.11 8.12 9.61
N MET A 58 -19.33 9.19 9.77
CA MET A 58 -18.07 9.37 9.02
C MET A 58 -17.15 8.14 9.17
N GLU A 59 -17.05 7.57 10.38
CA GLU A 59 -16.22 6.39 10.62
C GLU A 59 -16.70 5.17 9.83
N ASN A 60 -18.01 4.91 9.77
CA ASN A 60 -18.56 3.81 8.98
C ASN A 60 -18.36 4.04 7.48
N ARG A 61 -18.51 5.27 7.00
CA ARG A 61 -18.21 5.65 5.60
C ARG A 61 -16.74 5.39 5.26
N LYS A 62 -15.81 5.82 6.11
CA LYS A 62 -14.35 5.56 5.95
C LYS A 62 -14.05 4.07 5.87
N ARG A 63 -14.59 3.28 6.80
CA ARG A 63 -14.37 1.83 6.83
C ARG A 63 -14.90 1.13 5.57
N LEU A 64 -16.04 1.57 5.06
CA LEU A 64 -16.59 1.06 3.80
C LEU A 64 -15.73 1.46 2.61
N ALA A 65 -15.26 2.73 2.57
CA ALA A 65 -14.35 3.21 1.54
C ALA A 65 -13.03 2.42 1.52
N ASP A 66 -12.44 2.17 2.70
CA ASP A 66 -11.23 1.35 2.84
C ASP A 66 -11.45 -0.07 2.31
N ALA A 67 -12.62 -0.67 2.56
CA ALA A 67 -12.97 -1.99 2.04
C ALA A 67 -13.12 -1.99 0.52
N TYR A 68 -13.70 -0.94 -0.06
CA TYR A 68 -13.76 -0.77 -1.52
C TYR A 68 -12.37 -0.63 -2.15
N ILE A 69 -11.43 0.10 -1.51
CA ILE A 69 -10.03 0.16 -1.96
C ILE A 69 -9.41 -1.23 -2.01
N GLN A 70 -9.58 -2.02 -0.93
CA GLN A 70 -9.04 -3.37 -0.84
C GLN A 70 -9.63 -4.33 -1.89
N ALA A 71 -10.89 -4.12 -2.26
CA ALA A 71 -11.59 -4.88 -3.30
C ALA A 71 -11.29 -4.41 -4.73
N GLY A 72 -10.56 -3.28 -4.90
CA GLY A 72 -10.32 -2.68 -6.21
C GLY A 72 -11.51 -1.90 -6.78
N SER A 73 -12.54 -1.64 -5.98
CA SER A 73 -13.74 -0.89 -6.33
C SER A 73 -13.52 0.60 -6.13
N TYR A 74 -12.62 1.17 -6.93
CA TYR A 74 -12.10 2.53 -6.69
C TYR A 74 -13.14 3.63 -6.85
N GLU A 75 -14.09 3.49 -7.77
CA GLU A 75 -15.17 4.48 -7.97
C GLU A 75 -16.08 4.57 -6.74
N GLN A 76 -16.43 3.42 -6.14
CA GLN A 76 -17.23 3.38 -4.90
C GLN A 76 -16.44 3.94 -3.72
N ALA A 77 -15.15 3.64 -3.63
CA ALA A 77 -14.27 4.20 -2.61
C ALA A 77 -14.21 5.74 -2.71
N ILE A 78 -14.03 6.27 -3.92
CA ILE A 78 -14.01 7.72 -4.19
C ILE A 78 -15.32 8.37 -3.69
N ALA A 79 -16.46 7.84 -4.12
CA ALA A 79 -17.76 8.38 -3.72
C ALA A 79 -17.94 8.40 -2.20
N MET A 80 -17.50 7.34 -1.49
CA MET A 80 -17.56 7.28 -0.03
C MET A 80 -16.64 8.29 0.62
N TYR A 81 -15.37 8.40 0.20
CA TYR A 81 -14.44 9.38 0.76
C TYR A 81 -14.88 10.82 0.48
N GLU A 82 -15.35 11.13 -0.73
CA GLU A 82 -15.89 12.45 -1.06
C GLU A 82 -17.06 12.82 -0.11
N SER A 83 -17.93 11.85 0.20
CA SER A 83 -19.04 12.06 1.13
C SER A 83 -18.61 12.33 2.57
N CYS A 84 -17.36 11.99 2.93
CA CYS A 84 -16.78 12.28 4.25
C CYS A 84 -16.25 13.72 4.36
N LEU A 85 -15.88 14.35 3.23
CA LEU A 85 -15.22 15.66 3.21
C LEU A 85 -16.24 16.81 3.25
N VAL A 86 -17.02 16.87 4.33
CA VAL A 86 -18.07 17.88 4.51
C VAL A 86 -17.93 18.59 5.86
N GLY A 87 -18.19 19.89 5.90
CA GLY A 87 -18.18 20.70 7.12
C GLY A 87 -16.83 20.67 7.83
N ILE A 88 -16.80 20.27 9.09
CA ILE A 88 -15.57 20.24 9.91
C ILE A 88 -14.56 19.18 9.46
N TYR A 89 -14.94 18.27 8.56
CA TYR A 89 -14.10 17.17 8.05
C TYR A 89 -13.58 17.42 6.63
N GLU A 90 -13.83 18.60 6.05
CA GLU A 90 -13.40 18.91 4.67
C GLU A 90 -11.86 18.87 4.47
N ASP A 91 -11.12 18.99 5.58
CA ASP A 91 -9.66 18.93 5.65
C ASP A 91 -9.13 17.72 6.41
N ASP A 92 -9.95 16.68 6.62
CA ASP A 92 -9.48 15.46 7.28
C ASP A 92 -8.35 14.82 6.49
N THR A 93 -7.16 14.85 7.06
CA THR A 93 -5.90 14.45 6.41
C THR A 93 -5.89 12.97 6.02
N TYR A 94 -6.52 12.11 6.84
CA TYR A 94 -6.64 10.69 6.52
C TYR A 94 -7.54 10.49 5.30
N VAL A 95 -8.71 11.13 5.28
CA VAL A 95 -9.66 11.00 4.17
C VAL A 95 -9.07 11.56 2.89
N LEU A 96 -8.42 12.74 2.95
CA LEU A 96 -7.74 13.32 1.79
C LEU A 96 -6.66 12.39 1.23
N SER A 97 -5.83 11.80 2.10
CA SER A 97 -4.77 10.87 1.67
C SER A 97 -5.34 9.61 1.03
N SER A 98 -6.40 9.04 1.61
CA SER A 98 -7.05 7.85 1.10
C SER A 98 -7.81 8.12 -0.20
N LEU A 99 -8.43 9.29 -0.32
CA LEU A 99 -9.07 9.75 -1.56
C LEU A 99 -8.05 9.92 -2.69
N ALA A 100 -6.89 10.52 -2.38
CA ALA A 100 -5.81 10.64 -3.36
C ALA A 100 -5.31 9.27 -3.83
N GLU A 101 -5.19 8.29 -2.93
CA GLU A 101 -4.88 6.90 -3.30
C GLU A 101 -5.97 6.29 -4.19
N ALA A 102 -7.24 6.50 -3.87
CA ALA A 102 -8.37 6.01 -4.66
C ALA A 102 -8.33 6.59 -6.08
N TYR A 103 -8.17 7.90 -6.22
CA TYR A 103 -8.03 8.55 -7.52
C TYR A 103 -6.81 8.04 -8.30
N TYR A 104 -5.65 7.92 -7.65
CA TYR A 104 -4.44 7.37 -8.28
C TYR A 104 -4.66 5.96 -8.82
N ARG A 105 -5.26 5.07 -8.02
CA ARG A 105 -5.55 3.69 -8.42
C ARG A 105 -6.61 3.61 -9.52
N ASN A 106 -7.55 4.56 -9.52
CA ASN A 106 -8.55 4.74 -10.60
C ASN A 106 -7.98 5.45 -11.84
N GLN A 107 -6.68 5.78 -11.83
CA GLN A 107 -5.98 6.50 -12.91
C GLN A 107 -6.51 7.93 -13.18
N ASP A 108 -7.30 8.49 -12.26
CA ASP A 108 -7.71 9.90 -12.30
C ASP A 108 -6.60 10.78 -11.69
N TYR A 109 -5.47 10.83 -12.39
CA TYR A 109 -4.27 11.58 -11.95
C TYR A 109 -4.53 13.07 -11.72
N PRO A 110 -5.35 13.77 -12.54
CA PRO A 110 -5.64 15.18 -12.29
C PRO A 110 -6.32 15.42 -10.94
N LYS A 111 -7.31 14.59 -10.57
CA LYS A 111 -7.97 14.72 -9.28
C LYS A 111 -7.07 14.28 -8.13
N ALA A 112 -6.29 13.20 -8.30
CA ALA A 112 -5.28 12.80 -7.33
C ALA A 112 -4.32 13.96 -7.04
N ASN A 113 -3.81 14.63 -8.09
CA ASN A 113 -2.92 15.77 -7.95
C ASN A 113 -3.55 16.92 -7.17
N THR A 114 -4.80 17.26 -7.48
CA THR A 114 -5.53 18.34 -6.77
C THR A 114 -5.61 18.09 -5.27
N VAL A 115 -5.92 16.85 -4.87
CA VAL A 115 -6.03 16.50 -3.45
C VAL A 115 -4.66 16.48 -2.77
N LEU A 116 -3.62 15.98 -3.46
CA LEU A 116 -2.26 15.92 -2.94
C LEU A 116 -1.63 17.31 -2.80
N GLU A 117 -1.88 18.21 -3.74
CA GLU A 117 -1.51 19.62 -3.64
C GLU A 117 -2.20 20.32 -2.45
N LYS A 118 -3.46 20.00 -2.18
CA LYS A 118 -4.13 20.49 -0.97
C LYS A 118 -3.39 20.06 0.30
N LEU A 119 -3.03 18.78 0.42
CA LEU A 119 -2.23 18.26 1.54
C LEU A 119 -0.85 18.93 1.64
N LYS A 120 -0.19 19.16 0.49
CA LYS A 120 1.11 19.84 0.40
C LYS A 120 1.00 21.27 0.92
N ASN A 121 0.01 22.02 0.48
CA ASN A 121 -0.21 23.41 0.88
C ASN A 121 -0.59 23.54 2.38
N GLN A 122 -1.18 22.51 2.97
CA GLN A 122 -1.45 22.43 4.40
C GLN A 122 -0.21 22.02 5.23
N GLY A 123 0.91 21.65 4.59
CA GLY A 123 2.10 21.14 5.25
C GLY A 123 1.96 19.70 5.80
N GLU A 124 0.89 18.99 5.41
CA GLU A 124 0.59 17.64 5.90
C GLU A 124 1.17 16.52 5.03
N LEU A 125 1.46 16.81 3.75
CA LEU A 125 1.96 15.79 2.81
C LEU A 125 3.26 15.13 3.30
N SER A 126 4.21 15.93 3.78
CA SER A 126 5.52 15.44 4.23
C SER A 126 5.47 14.56 5.48
N ARG A 127 4.37 14.59 6.23
CA ARG A 127 4.14 13.76 7.41
C ARG A 127 3.56 12.39 7.08
N GLN A 128 3.11 12.20 5.83
CA GLN A 128 2.40 11.00 5.38
C GLN A 128 3.14 10.33 4.23
N TYR A 129 3.96 9.34 4.57
CA TYR A 129 4.75 8.59 3.59
C TYR A 129 3.93 8.13 2.37
N ASN A 130 2.79 7.48 2.59
CA ASN A 130 2.00 6.92 1.49
C ASN A 130 1.45 8.00 0.57
N ALA A 131 0.91 9.10 1.12
CA ALA A 131 0.40 10.20 0.32
C ALA A 131 1.52 10.86 -0.48
N TRP A 132 2.69 11.09 0.13
CA TRP A 132 3.83 11.69 -0.56
C TRP A 132 4.39 10.77 -1.65
N PHE A 133 4.47 9.47 -1.38
CA PHE A 133 4.87 8.50 -2.39
C PHE A 133 3.90 8.48 -3.59
N ILE A 134 2.58 8.51 -3.33
CA ILE A 134 1.55 8.62 -4.38
C ILE A 134 1.70 9.93 -5.15
N TYR A 135 2.00 11.05 -4.46
CA TYR A 135 2.23 12.34 -5.12
C TYR A 135 3.33 12.25 -6.16
N VAL A 136 4.47 11.69 -5.78
CA VAL A 136 5.58 11.46 -6.72
C VAL A 136 5.14 10.59 -7.90
N LYS A 137 4.36 9.53 -7.66
CA LYS A 137 3.86 8.65 -8.73
C LYS A 137 2.85 9.35 -9.64
N VAL A 138 2.05 10.27 -9.10
CA VAL A 138 1.15 11.13 -9.90
C VAL A 138 1.95 12.09 -10.77
N LEU A 139 2.98 12.74 -10.23
CA LEU A 139 3.87 13.61 -11.00
C LEU A 139 4.57 12.86 -12.15
N GLU A 140 5.01 11.62 -11.92
CA GLU A 140 5.54 10.76 -12.99
C GLU A 140 4.50 10.53 -14.10
N ALA A 141 3.26 10.16 -13.71
CA ALA A 141 2.20 9.81 -14.63
C ALA A 141 1.70 11.02 -15.44
N THR A 142 1.74 12.22 -14.86
CA THR A 142 1.35 13.48 -15.51
C THR A 142 2.48 14.12 -16.31
N GLY A 143 3.70 13.57 -16.23
CA GLY A 143 4.87 14.08 -16.97
C GLY A 143 5.54 15.29 -16.35
N SER A 144 5.27 15.61 -15.09
CA SER A 144 5.92 16.69 -14.32
C SER A 144 7.30 16.24 -13.84
N VAL A 145 8.23 16.07 -14.79
CA VAL A 145 9.52 15.38 -14.59
C VAL A 145 10.43 16.06 -13.57
N GLU A 146 10.56 17.37 -13.68
CA GLU A 146 11.43 18.16 -12.80
C GLU A 146 10.93 18.12 -11.36
N GLU A 147 9.62 18.27 -11.19
CA GLU A 147 9.00 18.24 -9.87
C GLU A 147 9.06 16.82 -9.28
N ALA A 148 8.78 15.78 -10.07
CA ALA A 148 8.92 14.39 -9.64
C ALA A 148 10.33 14.10 -9.14
N GLN A 149 11.38 14.60 -9.82
CA GLN A 149 12.76 14.40 -9.42
C GLN A 149 13.06 15.08 -8.07
N LEU A 150 12.60 16.32 -7.88
CA LEU A 150 12.80 17.06 -6.62
C LEU A 150 12.06 16.37 -5.46
N GLU A 151 10.82 15.93 -5.70
CA GLU A 151 10.03 15.25 -4.68
C GLU A 151 10.61 13.87 -4.34
N TYR A 152 11.19 13.11 -5.30
CA TYR A 152 11.94 11.90 -4.99
C TYR A 152 13.10 12.15 -4.06
N GLN A 153 13.91 13.17 -4.32
CA GLN A 153 15.06 13.52 -3.49
C GLN A 153 14.64 13.90 -2.07
N ALA A 154 13.57 14.67 -1.93
CA ALA A 154 13.02 15.08 -0.65
C ALA A 154 12.43 13.88 0.12
N LEU A 155 11.71 13.01 -0.58
CA LEU A 155 11.12 11.80 -0.02
C LEU A 155 12.19 10.82 0.48
N GLU A 156 13.27 10.61 -0.30
CA GLU A 156 14.42 9.78 0.11
C GLU A 156 15.10 10.32 1.36
N SER A 157 15.27 11.63 1.44
CA SER A 157 15.89 12.28 2.60
C SER A 157 15.05 12.11 3.87
N THR A 158 13.73 12.14 3.75
CA THR A 158 12.80 12.07 4.87
C THR A 158 12.49 10.62 5.24
N TYR A 159 12.31 9.76 4.24
CA TYR A 159 11.93 8.36 4.38
C TYR A 159 12.89 7.46 3.58
N PRO A 160 14.07 7.11 4.13
CA PRO A 160 15.10 6.33 3.43
C PRO A 160 14.72 4.84 3.32
N ARG A 161 13.68 4.54 2.52
CA ARG A 161 13.16 3.19 2.28
C ARG A 161 13.70 2.64 0.97
N LEU A 162 13.94 1.31 0.92
CA LEU A 162 14.38 0.66 -0.32
C LEU A 162 13.36 0.83 -1.45
N GLU A 163 12.08 0.89 -1.13
CA GLU A 163 11.00 1.17 -2.07
C GLU A 163 11.18 2.50 -2.79
N VAL A 164 11.47 3.56 -2.05
CA VAL A 164 11.65 4.91 -2.61
C VAL A 164 12.86 4.95 -3.52
N LEU A 165 14.01 4.48 -3.04
CA LEU A 165 15.26 4.41 -3.81
C LEU A 165 15.11 3.61 -5.10
N PHE A 166 14.46 2.44 -5.03
CA PHE A 166 14.21 1.61 -6.20
C PHE A 166 13.33 2.32 -7.23
N ASN A 167 12.21 2.92 -6.79
CA ASN A 167 11.31 3.62 -7.70
C ASN A 167 11.96 4.88 -8.29
N HIS A 168 12.77 5.60 -7.53
CA HIS A 168 13.56 6.70 -8.09
C HIS A 168 14.56 6.19 -9.15
N GLY A 169 15.24 5.07 -8.90
CA GLY A 169 16.10 4.45 -9.92
C GLY A 169 15.31 4.10 -11.20
N LYS A 170 14.11 3.54 -11.09
CA LYS A 170 13.24 3.26 -12.24
C LYS A 170 12.78 4.53 -12.96
N PHE A 171 12.45 5.58 -12.22
CA PHE A 171 12.14 6.88 -12.80
C PHE A 171 13.33 7.44 -13.60
N LEU A 172 14.53 7.44 -13.04
CA LEU A 172 15.74 7.89 -13.74
C LEU A 172 16.03 7.06 -14.99
N GLN A 173 15.89 5.74 -14.92
CA GLN A 173 16.05 4.82 -16.05
C GLN A 173 15.05 5.14 -17.18
N SER A 174 13.81 5.45 -16.84
CA SER A 174 12.78 5.85 -17.83
C SER A 174 13.11 7.17 -18.55
N ARG A 175 14.06 7.95 -18.01
CA ARG A 175 14.55 9.20 -18.58
C ARG A 175 15.93 9.07 -19.22
N SER A 176 16.38 7.83 -19.47
CA SER A 176 17.71 7.52 -20.04
C SER A 176 18.88 8.04 -19.19
N LYS A 177 18.66 8.21 -17.88
CA LYS A 177 19.69 8.56 -16.90
C LYS A 177 20.27 7.29 -16.27
N ASP A 178 20.82 6.41 -17.11
CA ASP A 178 21.18 5.04 -16.72
C ASP A 178 22.27 4.98 -15.65
N ILE A 179 23.22 5.90 -15.66
CA ILE A 179 24.29 5.98 -14.65
C ILE A 179 23.71 6.31 -13.28
N GLU A 180 22.83 7.31 -13.22
CA GLU A 180 22.17 7.73 -11.97
C GLU A 180 21.21 6.62 -11.47
N ALA A 181 20.46 6.01 -12.38
CA ALA A 181 19.58 4.87 -12.06
C ALA A 181 20.36 3.70 -11.47
N ARG A 182 21.46 3.31 -12.09
CA ARG A 182 22.35 2.25 -11.60
C ARG A 182 22.88 2.57 -10.20
N SER A 183 23.30 3.79 -9.95
CA SER A 183 23.74 4.23 -8.62
C SER A 183 22.65 4.05 -7.57
N LYS A 184 21.38 4.34 -7.90
CA LYS A 184 20.23 4.11 -6.99
C LYS A 184 20.02 2.63 -6.70
N PHE A 185 20.11 1.75 -7.69
CA PHE A 185 19.99 0.31 -7.46
C PHE A 185 21.14 -0.24 -6.62
N GLU A 186 22.36 0.24 -6.81
CA GLU A 186 23.51 -0.12 -5.99
C GLU A 186 23.33 0.34 -4.54
N GLU A 187 22.74 1.53 -4.31
CA GLU A 187 22.39 2.04 -2.99
C GLU A 187 21.34 1.16 -2.31
N VAL A 188 20.29 0.73 -3.02
CA VAL A 188 19.30 -0.24 -2.51
C VAL A 188 19.98 -1.52 -2.04
N VAL A 189 20.90 -2.07 -2.84
CA VAL A 189 21.62 -3.32 -2.49
C VAL A 189 22.54 -3.10 -1.29
N LYS A 190 23.24 -1.97 -1.22
CA LYS A 190 24.12 -1.63 -0.10
C LYS A 190 23.34 -1.52 1.21
N ILE A 191 22.26 -0.74 1.22
CA ILE A 191 21.42 -0.55 2.42
C ILE A 191 20.73 -1.87 2.79
N GLY A 192 20.15 -2.59 1.82
CA GLY A 192 19.45 -3.85 2.06
C GLY A 192 20.31 -4.92 2.74
N ARG A 193 21.62 -4.96 2.46
CA ARG A 193 22.57 -5.87 3.12
C ARG A 193 22.83 -5.52 4.59
N GLN A 194 22.55 -4.29 5.00
CA GLN A 194 22.79 -3.78 6.36
C GLN A 194 21.52 -3.81 7.22
N LEU A 195 20.34 -4.01 6.61
CA LEU A 195 19.08 -4.03 7.34
C LEU A 195 18.98 -5.22 8.30
N PRO A 196 18.42 -5.03 9.51
CA PRO A 196 18.03 -6.12 10.39
C PRO A 196 17.06 -7.09 9.68
N LYS A 197 17.12 -8.39 10.03
CA LYS A 197 16.33 -9.44 9.35
C LYS A 197 14.83 -9.16 9.28
N HIS A 198 14.24 -8.60 10.34
CA HIS A 198 12.82 -8.27 10.38
C HIS A 198 12.46 -7.16 9.39
N THR A 199 13.26 -6.11 9.32
CA THR A 199 13.08 -5.01 8.36
C THR A 199 13.34 -5.49 6.93
N LEU A 200 14.40 -6.27 6.74
CA LEU A 200 14.72 -6.85 5.43
C LEU A 200 13.58 -7.73 4.89
N ASN A 201 12.88 -8.46 5.74
CA ASN A 201 11.75 -9.28 5.28
C ASN A 201 10.64 -8.44 4.66
N LEU A 202 10.39 -7.23 5.16
CA LEU A 202 9.41 -6.29 4.60
C LEU A 202 9.89 -5.65 3.29
N GLU A 203 11.18 -5.37 3.20
CA GLU A 203 11.81 -4.65 2.09
C GLU A 203 12.45 -5.60 1.03
N ARG A 204 12.46 -6.92 1.26
CA ARG A 204 13.14 -7.93 0.43
C ARG A 204 12.80 -7.85 -1.05
N LYS A 205 11.56 -7.54 -1.36
CA LYS A 205 11.09 -7.36 -2.74
C LYS A 205 11.97 -6.37 -3.50
N TRP A 206 12.21 -5.21 -2.90
CA TRP A 206 12.96 -4.12 -3.53
C TRP A 206 14.43 -4.44 -3.70
N LEU A 207 15.02 -5.11 -2.69
CA LEU A 207 16.39 -5.63 -2.80
C LEU A 207 16.54 -6.61 -3.98
N THR A 208 15.62 -7.57 -4.11
CA THR A 208 15.66 -8.56 -5.19
C THR A 208 15.49 -7.90 -6.56
N LEU A 209 14.58 -6.94 -6.67
CA LEU A 209 14.35 -6.20 -7.91
C LEU A 209 15.58 -5.37 -8.30
N ALA A 210 16.21 -4.66 -7.36
CA ALA A 210 17.42 -3.89 -7.63
C ALA A 210 18.60 -4.78 -8.07
N GLN A 211 18.78 -5.95 -7.46
CA GLN A 211 19.79 -6.93 -7.89
C GLN A 211 19.56 -7.39 -9.33
N LYS A 212 18.29 -7.57 -9.73
CA LYS A 212 17.93 -7.94 -11.10
C LYS A 212 18.28 -6.83 -12.09
N GLU A 213 17.97 -5.57 -11.78
CA GLU A 213 18.31 -4.42 -12.63
C GLU A 213 19.83 -4.24 -12.82
N LEU A 214 20.62 -4.61 -11.81
CA LEU A 214 22.10 -4.53 -11.89
C LEU A 214 22.74 -5.69 -12.66
N ALA A 215 22.04 -6.80 -12.83
CA ALA A 215 22.53 -8.01 -13.51
C ALA A 215 22.24 -8.00 -15.02
N GLY A 216 21.32 -7.18 -15.49
CA GLY A 216 20.96 -7.00 -16.91
C GLY A 216 21.66 -5.85 -17.53
#